data_ecf90eb37172ba2ed7d5411f05ff5a83
#
_entry.id   ecf90eb37172ba2ed7d5411f05ff5a83
#
_cell.length_a   1.000
_cell.length_b   1.000
_cell.length_c   1.000
_cell.angle_alpha   90.00
_cell.angle_beta   90.00
_cell.angle_gamma   90.00
#
_symmetry.space_group_name_H-M   'P 1'
#
loop_
_entity.id
_entity.type
_entity.pdbx_description
1 polymer ?
#
loop_
_entity_poly.entity_id
_entity_poly.type
_entity_poly.pdbx_seq_one_letter_code
_entity_poly.pdbx_strand_id
1 'polypeptide(L)'
;MSKTPDLKGSSFTLSVLHLSDHQIAHTVQFLQEKVAQAPAFFANAPVVINVAKVTADLDYPALKQGITDAGLIPVGITGCKDKRSQNLAAAAGFAVMSATNSAIQAPIELTPTKVVSTPVRSGQQIYAKDSDLVILSHVSAGAEVIADGSIHIYGTLRGRAIAGASGQTAARIICHDLQAELISIAGHYWLSDQIEGQFWQQRVMLSMTDESLHLETLTI
;
A
#
# COMPACT_ATOMS: atom_id res chain seq x y z
N MET A 1 -25.60 -14.49 30.75
CA MET A 1 -26.06 -13.45 29.81
C MET A 1 -25.46 -13.76 28.45
N SER A 2 -26.27 -14.16 27.47
CA SER A 2 -25.81 -14.42 26.10
C SER A 2 -25.42 -13.08 25.46
N LYS A 3 -24.12 -12.92 25.06
CA LYS A 3 -23.69 -11.78 24.28
C LYS A 3 -24.20 -11.97 22.85
N THR A 4 -25.16 -11.18 22.44
CA THR A 4 -25.61 -11.12 21.04
C THR A 4 -24.48 -10.59 20.16
N PRO A 5 -24.25 -11.21 18.99
CA PRO A 5 -23.29 -10.65 18.00
C PRO A 5 -23.69 -9.22 17.62
N ASP A 6 -22.69 -8.36 17.44
CA ASP A 6 -22.87 -6.97 16.99
C ASP A 6 -22.20 -6.81 15.62
N LEU A 7 -22.89 -6.11 14.67
CA LEU A 7 -22.39 -5.85 13.32
C LEU A 7 -22.09 -4.36 13.17
N LYS A 8 -20.81 -4.01 13.06
CA LYS A 8 -20.33 -2.63 12.87
C LYS A 8 -19.50 -2.51 11.60
N GLY A 9 -19.68 -1.38 10.92
CA GLY A 9 -18.78 -1.00 9.83
C GLY A 9 -17.38 -0.65 10.37
N SER A 10 -16.35 -1.07 9.66
CA SER A 10 -14.96 -0.70 9.93
C SER A 10 -14.22 -0.49 8.61
N SER A 11 -13.14 0.30 8.63
CA SER A 11 -12.29 0.52 7.46
C SER A 11 -11.04 -0.34 7.57
N PHE A 12 -10.70 -1.01 6.48
CA PHE A 12 -9.49 -1.82 6.36
C PHE A 12 -8.74 -1.41 5.09
N THR A 13 -7.43 -1.31 5.18
CA THR A 13 -6.56 -1.12 4.00
C THR A 13 -6.38 -2.47 3.31
N LEU A 14 -6.74 -2.56 2.03
CA LEU A 14 -6.62 -3.77 1.21
C LEU A 14 -5.70 -3.50 0.02
N SER A 15 -4.97 -4.52 -0.39
CA SER A 15 -4.21 -4.47 -1.64
C SER A 15 -5.17 -4.40 -2.84
N VAL A 16 -4.85 -3.57 -3.83
CA VAL A 16 -5.64 -3.45 -5.06
C VAL A 16 -4.80 -3.91 -6.25
N LEU A 17 -5.29 -4.92 -6.96
CA LEU A 17 -4.70 -5.40 -8.20
C LEU A 17 -5.34 -4.66 -9.38
N HIS A 18 -4.58 -3.83 -10.07
CA HIS A 18 -5.03 -3.14 -11.28
C HIS A 18 -4.78 -4.00 -12.51
N LEU A 19 -5.83 -4.47 -13.17
CA LEU A 19 -5.70 -5.17 -14.44
C LEU A 19 -5.50 -4.17 -15.58
N SER A 20 -4.46 -4.39 -16.38
CA SER A 20 -4.17 -3.61 -17.58
C SER A 20 -4.76 -4.23 -18.84
N ASP A 21 -4.98 -5.56 -18.85
CA ASP A 21 -5.56 -6.31 -19.96
C ASP A 21 -6.49 -7.44 -19.48
N HIS A 22 -7.03 -8.22 -20.41
CA HIS A 22 -7.93 -9.34 -20.14
C HIS A 22 -7.21 -10.70 -20.04
N GLN A 23 -5.88 -10.74 -20.17
CA GLN A 23 -5.11 -11.98 -20.19
C GLN A 23 -4.86 -12.49 -18.76
N ILE A 24 -5.73 -13.36 -18.29
CA ILE A 24 -5.67 -13.91 -16.92
C ILE A 24 -4.34 -14.62 -16.64
N ALA A 25 -3.78 -15.32 -17.64
CA ALA A 25 -2.52 -16.04 -17.50
C ALA A 25 -1.35 -15.11 -17.10
N HIS A 26 -1.25 -13.91 -17.70
CA HIS A 26 -0.25 -12.91 -17.35
C HIS A 26 -0.44 -12.40 -15.90
N THR A 27 -1.70 -12.15 -15.55
CA THR A 27 -2.05 -11.72 -14.18
C THR A 27 -1.65 -12.77 -13.14
N VAL A 28 -1.95 -14.06 -13.42
CA VAL A 28 -1.62 -15.16 -12.50
C VAL A 28 -0.11 -15.32 -12.37
N GLN A 29 0.63 -15.29 -13.48
CA GLN A 29 2.09 -15.36 -13.45
C GLN A 29 2.70 -14.23 -12.62
N PHE A 30 2.27 -12.98 -12.87
CA PHE A 30 2.70 -11.82 -12.09
C PHE A 30 2.44 -11.99 -10.60
N LEU A 31 1.25 -12.48 -10.21
CA LEU A 31 0.91 -12.69 -8.80
C LEU A 31 1.75 -13.81 -8.17
N GLN A 32 1.98 -14.92 -8.89
CA GLN A 32 2.84 -15.99 -8.40
C GLN A 32 4.27 -15.52 -8.14
N GLU A 33 4.83 -14.70 -9.06
CA GLU A 33 6.14 -14.10 -8.88
C GLU A 33 6.17 -13.17 -7.65
N LYS A 34 5.12 -12.34 -7.45
CA LYS A 34 5.02 -11.46 -6.28
C LYS A 34 4.88 -12.21 -4.97
N VAL A 35 4.04 -13.24 -4.94
CA VAL A 35 3.89 -14.09 -3.74
C VAL A 35 5.19 -14.83 -3.42
N ALA A 36 5.92 -15.31 -4.44
CA ALA A 36 7.22 -15.96 -4.26
C ALA A 36 8.31 -15.01 -3.71
N GLN A 37 8.28 -13.73 -4.11
CA GLN A 37 9.21 -12.70 -3.62
C GLN A 37 9.01 -12.35 -2.14
N ALA A 38 7.77 -12.33 -1.67
CA ALA A 38 7.45 -11.97 -0.28
C ALA A 38 6.29 -12.82 0.29
N PRO A 39 6.50 -14.14 0.51
CA PRO A 39 5.43 -15.05 0.93
C PRO A 39 4.76 -14.64 2.26
N ALA A 40 5.54 -14.15 3.21
CA ALA A 40 5.03 -13.72 4.51
C ALA A 40 4.07 -12.53 4.42
N PHE A 41 4.14 -11.74 3.34
CA PHE A 41 3.28 -10.58 3.13
C PHE A 41 2.04 -10.90 2.28
N PHE A 42 2.21 -11.72 1.23
CA PHE A 42 1.16 -11.95 0.23
C PHE A 42 0.37 -13.26 0.44
N ALA A 43 0.91 -14.27 1.13
CA ALA A 43 0.20 -15.53 1.31
C ALA A 43 -1.11 -15.32 2.09
N ASN A 44 -2.24 -15.70 1.47
CA ASN A 44 -3.59 -15.49 1.97
C ASN A 44 -3.99 -14.01 2.18
N ALA A 45 -3.26 -13.06 1.58
CA ALA A 45 -3.63 -11.66 1.67
C ALA A 45 -4.94 -11.38 0.90
N PRO A 46 -5.87 -10.59 1.48
CA PRO A 46 -7.08 -10.18 0.78
C PRO A 46 -6.72 -9.14 -0.31
N VAL A 47 -7.29 -9.32 -1.50
CA VAL A 47 -7.05 -8.43 -2.64
C VAL A 47 -8.37 -8.00 -3.30
N VAL A 48 -8.47 -6.72 -3.65
CA VAL A 48 -9.53 -6.15 -4.48
C VAL A 48 -9.00 -6.01 -5.91
N ILE A 49 -9.81 -6.36 -6.90
CA ILE A 49 -9.42 -6.30 -8.30
C ILE A 49 -10.03 -5.05 -8.95
N ASN A 50 -9.21 -4.21 -9.58
CA ASN A 50 -9.67 -3.07 -10.35
C ASN A 50 -9.61 -3.38 -11.84
N VAL A 51 -10.78 -3.40 -12.50
CA VAL A 51 -10.95 -3.72 -13.93
C VAL A 51 -11.25 -2.49 -14.78
N ALA A 52 -11.11 -1.29 -14.27
CA ALA A 52 -11.47 -0.05 -14.97
C ALA A 52 -10.75 0.13 -16.31
N LYS A 53 -9.52 -0.35 -16.44
CA LYS A 53 -8.71 -0.28 -17.68
C LYS A 53 -8.99 -1.42 -18.66
N VAL A 54 -9.68 -2.49 -18.25
CA VAL A 54 -10.00 -3.62 -19.13
C VAL A 54 -11.16 -3.24 -20.04
N THR A 55 -10.96 -3.40 -21.35
CA THR A 55 -11.95 -3.05 -22.39
C THR A 55 -12.62 -4.26 -23.04
N ALA A 56 -12.08 -5.43 -22.84
CA ALA A 56 -12.60 -6.69 -23.38
C ALA A 56 -13.44 -7.46 -22.35
N ASP A 57 -14.22 -8.43 -22.81
CA ASP A 57 -14.95 -9.34 -21.93
C ASP A 57 -13.97 -10.14 -21.07
N LEU A 58 -14.23 -10.18 -19.76
CA LEU A 58 -13.39 -10.85 -18.77
C LEU A 58 -14.08 -12.11 -18.26
N ASP A 59 -13.34 -13.21 -18.20
CA ASP A 59 -13.80 -14.44 -17.54
C ASP A 59 -13.60 -14.30 -16.03
N TYR A 60 -14.64 -13.82 -15.33
CA TYR A 60 -14.60 -13.58 -13.89
C TYR A 60 -14.38 -14.86 -13.05
N PRO A 61 -15.02 -16.01 -13.36
CA PRO A 61 -14.72 -17.28 -12.69
C PRO A 61 -13.25 -17.70 -12.82
N ALA A 62 -12.69 -17.67 -14.03
CA ALA A 62 -11.29 -18.01 -14.28
C ALA A 62 -10.33 -17.04 -13.58
N LEU A 63 -10.64 -15.74 -13.57
CA LEU A 63 -9.86 -14.73 -12.85
C LEU A 63 -9.84 -15.01 -11.34
N LYS A 64 -11.00 -15.31 -10.75
CA LYS A 64 -11.09 -15.61 -9.32
C LYS A 64 -10.27 -16.83 -8.96
N GLN A 65 -10.41 -17.90 -9.73
CA GLN A 65 -9.66 -19.13 -9.53
C GLN A 65 -8.16 -18.89 -9.65
N GLY A 66 -7.71 -18.20 -10.69
CA GLY A 66 -6.28 -17.91 -10.89
C GLY A 66 -5.64 -17.09 -9.79
N ILE A 67 -6.36 -16.11 -9.22
CA ILE A 67 -5.89 -15.33 -8.07
C ILE A 67 -5.81 -16.21 -6.81
N THR A 68 -6.79 -17.09 -6.61
CA THR A 68 -6.78 -18.03 -5.48
C THR A 68 -5.63 -19.04 -5.61
N ASP A 69 -5.39 -19.58 -6.81
CA ASP A 69 -4.29 -20.51 -7.07
C ASP A 69 -2.91 -19.84 -6.91
N ALA A 70 -2.83 -18.52 -7.12
CA ALA A 70 -1.64 -17.75 -6.83
C ALA A 70 -1.41 -17.49 -5.32
N GLY A 71 -2.33 -17.93 -4.44
CA GLY A 71 -2.20 -17.86 -2.99
C GLY A 71 -2.76 -16.59 -2.33
N LEU A 72 -3.60 -15.80 -3.06
CA LEU A 72 -4.28 -14.62 -2.51
C LEU A 72 -5.78 -14.89 -2.34
N ILE A 73 -6.46 -14.04 -1.57
CA ILE A 73 -7.90 -14.12 -1.34
C ILE A 73 -8.61 -12.99 -2.10
N PRO A 74 -9.25 -13.25 -3.25
CA PRO A 74 -10.00 -12.23 -3.99
C PRO A 74 -11.30 -11.89 -3.24
N VAL A 75 -11.35 -10.73 -2.58
CA VAL A 75 -12.50 -10.32 -1.75
C VAL A 75 -13.49 -9.43 -2.47
N GLY A 76 -13.06 -8.69 -3.48
CA GLY A 76 -13.96 -7.79 -4.20
C GLY A 76 -13.43 -7.35 -5.56
N ILE A 77 -14.28 -6.70 -6.32
CA ILE A 77 -13.97 -6.14 -7.64
C ILE A 77 -14.53 -4.72 -7.76
N THR A 78 -13.77 -3.85 -8.39
CA THR A 78 -14.16 -2.45 -8.65
C THR A 78 -13.86 -2.07 -10.11
N GLY A 79 -14.45 -0.98 -10.59
CA GLY A 79 -14.22 -0.49 -11.95
C GLY A 79 -15.05 -1.19 -13.03
N CYS A 80 -16.05 -2.00 -12.68
CA CYS A 80 -17.00 -2.54 -13.64
C CYS A 80 -17.81 -1.41 -14.29
N LYS A 81 -17.75 -1.31 -15.63
CA LYS A 81 -18.30 -0.18 -16.40
C LYS A 81 -19.83 -0.21 -16.55
N ASP A 82 -20.41 -1.38 -16.55
CA ASP A 82 -21.84 -1.58 -16.80
C ASP A 82 -22.46 -2.63 -15.87
N LYS A 83 -23.81 -2.69 -15.85
CA LYS A 83 -24.55 -3.64 -15.02
C LYS A 83 -24.31 -5.10 -15.40
N ARG A 84 -24.00 -5.39 -16.68
CA ARG A 84 -23.73 -6.76 -17.13
C ARG A 84 -22.43 -7.27 -16.48
N SER A 85 -21.36 -6.48 -16.56
CA SER A 85 -20.09 -6.80 -15.92
C SER A 85 -20.23 -6.95 -14.40
N GLN A 86 -21.00 -6.07 -13.75
CA GLN A 86 -21.30 -6.16 -12.32
C GLN A 86 -22.01 -7.47 -11.97
N ASN A 87 -23.04 -7.85 -12.73
CA ASN A 87 -23.80 -9.07 -12.49
C ASN A 87 -22.93 -10.33 -12.70
N LEU A 88 -22.08 -10.35 -13.74
CA LEU A 88 -21.17 -11.46 -14.00
C LEU A 88 -20.11 -11.61 -12.89
N ALA A 89 -19.56 -10.50 -12.42
CA ALA A 89 -18.63 -10.49 -11.30
C ALA A 89 -19.29 -10.97 -10.00
N ALA A 90 -20.51 -10.52 -9.71
CA ALA A 90 -21.29 -10.98 -8.56
C ALA A 90 -21.61 -12.49 -8.65
N ALA A 91 -22.01 -12.97 -9.82
CA ALA A 91 -22.27 -14.40 -10.07
C ALA A 91 -21.02 -15.27 -9.87
N ALA A 92 -19.82 -14.73 -10.17
CA ALA A 92 -18.53 -15.36 -9.88
C ALA A 92 -18.14 -15.28 -8.38
N GLY A 93 -18.96 -14.63 -7.55
CA GLY A 93 -18.77 -14.53 -6.11
C GLY A 93 -17.77 -13.46 -5.69
N PHE A 94 -17.61 -12.38 -6.46
CA PHE A 94 -16.93 -11.18 -6.01
C PHE A 94 -17.92 -10.22 -5.32
N ALA A 95 -17.49 -9.55 -4.25
CA ALA A 95 -18.18 -8.37 -3.78
C ALA A 95 -17.96 -7.23 -4.79
N VAL A 96 -19.03 -6.80 -5.50
CA VAL A 96 -18.94 -5.66 -6.42
C VAL A 96 -18.89 -4.38 -5.62
N MET A 97 -17.76 -3.69 -5.67
CA MET A 97 -17.52 -2.47 -4.93
C MET A 97 -17.59 -1.27 -5.89
N SER A 98 -18.34 -0.25 -5.50
CA SER A 98 -18.26 1.03 -6.20
C SER A 98 -16.84 1.59 -5.96
N ALA A 99 -16.14 1.95 -7.04
CA ALA A 99 -14.99 2.84 -6.85
C ALA A 99 -15.58 4.11 -6.21
N THR A 100 -15.27 4.33 -4.96
CA THR A 100 -15.50 5.64 -4.37
C THR A 100 -14.63 6.57 -5.19
N ASN A 101 -15.22 7.36 -6.06
CA ASN A 101 -14.53 8.50 -6.65
C ASN A 101 -13.92 9.22 -5.44
N SER A 102 -12.60 9.38 -5.45
CA SER A 102 -11.93 10.23 -4.47
C SER A 102 -12.74 11.52 -4.41
N ALA A 103 -13.57 11.63 -3.39
CA ALA A 103 -14.40 12.80 -3.20
C ALA A 103 -13.46 14.00 -3.23
N ILE A 104 -13.83 15.01 -3.97
CA ILE A 104 -13.28 16.36 -3.94
C ILE A 104 -12.74 16.61 -2.54
N GLN A 105 -11.41 16.77 -2.45
CA GLN A 105 -10.76 17.06 -1.18
C GLN A 105 -11.43 18.29 -0.57
N ALA A 106 -12.10 18.08 0.56
CA ALA A 106 -12.45 19.18 1.43
C ALA A 106 -11.17 20.01 1.71
N PRO A 107 -11.25 21.32 1.93
CA PRO A 107 -10.08 22.13 2.27
C PRO A 107 -9.32 21.40 3.38
N ILE A 108 -8.06 21.08 3.15
CA ILE A 108 -7.22 20.40 4.11
C ILE A 108 -7.06 21.36 5.28
N GLU A 109 -7.77 21.13 6.38
CA GLU A 109 -7.41 21.75 7.65
C GLU A 109 -5.98 21.29 7.97
N LEU A 110 -5.05 22.24 8.10
CA LEU A 110 -3.65 21.93 8.42
C LEU A 110 -3.60 21.23 9.77
N THR A 111 -3.51 19.91 9.73
CA THR A 111 -3.33 19.11 10.96
C THR A 111 -1.89 19.29 11.44
N PRO A 112 -1.66 19.59 12.73
CA PRO A 112 -0.32 19.73 13.26
C PRO A 112 0.54 18.49 12.99
N THR A 113 1.78 18.69 12.57
CA THR A 113 2.77 17.61 12.38
C THR A 113 2.91 16.78 13.66
N LYS A 114 2.82 15.46 13.53
CA LYS A 114 3.05 14.54 14.64
C LYS A 114 4.54 14.39 14.89
N VAL A 115 5.01 14.75 16.09
CA VAL A 115 6.42 14.66 16.49
C VAL A 115 6.61 13.54 17.51
N VAL A 116 7.57 12.65 17.26
CA VAL A 116 7.96 11.54 18.14
C VAL A 116 9.43 11.68 18.48
N SER A 117 9.75 11.91 19.77
CA SER A 117 11.12 12.13 20.23
C SER A 117 11.80 10.86 20.77
N THR A 118 11.05 9.79 20.99
CA THR A 118 11.56 8.52 21.49
C THR A 118 11.77 7.51 20.37
N PRO A 119 12.68 6.51 20.53
CA PRO A 119 12.84 5.44 19.54
C PRO A 119 11.55 4.65 19.33
N VAL A 120 11.22 4.37 18.07
CA VAL A 120 10.13 3.46 17.71
C VAL A 120 10.70 2.05 17.68
N ARG A 121 10.20 1.20 18.58
CA ARG A 121 10.77 -0.14 18.82
C ARG A 121 10.05 -1.22 18.01
N SER A 122 10.71 -2.34 17.81
CA SER A 122 10.14 -3.52 17.13
C SER A 122 8.74 -3.85 17.65
N GLY A 123 7.81 -4.12 16.72
CA GLY A 123 6.40 -4.37 17.01
C GLY A 123 5.56 -3.12 17.27
N GLN A 124 6.15 -1.93 17.35
CA GLN A 124 5.40 -0.68 17.47
C GLN A 124 5.02 -0.13 16.09
N GLN A 125 3.82 0.42 16.00
CA GLN A 125 3.34 1.17 14.85
C GLN A 125 2.97 2.58 15.27
N ILE A 126 3.45 3.57 14.50
CA ILE A 126 3.08 4.98 14.66
C ILE A 126 2.37 5.44 13.39
N TYR A 127 1.18 6.00 13.54
CA TYR A 127 0.43 6.57 12.42
C TYR A 127 0.14 8.07 12.67
N ALA A 128 0.49 8.89 11.69
CA ALA A 128 0.17 10.32 11.61
C ALA A 128 -0.96 10.51 10.59
N LYS A 129 -2.20 10.50 11.08
CA LYS A 129 -3.39 10.70 10.27
C LYS A 129 -3.53 12.15 9.85
N ASP A 130 -3.82 12.39 8.57
CA ASP A 130 -4.03 13.72 7.96
C ASP A 130 -2.85 14.70 8.22
N SER A 131 -1.63 14.20 8.46
CA SER A 131 -0.48 15.04 8.83
C SER A 131 0.86 14.41 8.45
N ASP A 132 1.92 15.21 8.53
CA ASP A 132 3.30 14.76 8.45
C ASP A 132 3.75 14.10 9.76
N LEU A 133 4.77 13.26 9.69
CA LEU A 133 5.39 12.58 10.81
C LEU A 133 6.87 12.95 10.91
N VAL A 134 7.27 13.41 12.09
CA VAL A 134 8.67 13.72 12.43
C VAL A 134 9.13 12.77 13.54
N ILE A 135 10.17 11.98 13.27
CA ILE A 135 10.82 11.10 14.24
C ILE A 135 12.20 11.67 14.57
N LEU A 136 12.37 12.20 15.77
CA LEU A 136 13.64 12.76 16.27
C LEU A 136 14.62 11.67 16.78
N SER A 137 14.32 10.41 16.52
CA SER A 137 15.09 9.26 16.99
C SER A 137 15.13 8.15 15.91
N HIS A 138 15.42 6.90 16.31
CA HIS A 138 15.55 5.76 15.41
C HIS A 138 14.22 5.01 15.24
N VAL A 139 14.03 4.40 14.07
CA VAL A 139 12.99 3.40 13.79
C VAL A 139 13.66 2.04 13.71
N SER A 140 13.44 1.19 14.72
CA SER A 140 14.06 -0.14 14.83
C SER A 140 13.53 -1.11 13.79
N ALA A 141 14.29 -2.16 13.49
CA ALA A 141 13.83 -3.28 12.69
C ALA A 141 12.53 -3.88 13.27
N GLY A 142 11.56 -4.21 12.43
CA GLY A 142 10.23 -4.67 12.83
C GLY A 142 9.30 -3.59 13.39
N ALA A 143 9.72 -2.31 13.41
CA ALA A 143 8.86 -1.17 13.70
C ALA A 143 8.27 -0.59 12.41
N GLU A 144 7.15 0.13 12.52
CA GLU A 144 6.47 0.73 11.38
C GLU A 144 6.05 2.17 11.65
N VAL A 145 6.33 3.07 10.72
CA VAL A 145 5.92 4.47 10.78
C VAL A 145 5.14 4.83 9.53
N ILE A 146 3.96 5.40 9.71
CA ILE A 146 2.99 5.69 8.67
C ILE A 146 2.57 7.15 8.77
N ALA A 147 2.43 7.84 7.65
CA ALA A 147 1.87 9.19 7.58
C ALA A 147 1.01 9.35 6.33
N ASP A 148 -0.08 10.10 6.42
CA ASP A 148 -0.82 10.55 5.24
C ASP A 148 -0.03 11.61 4.47
N GLY A 149 0.81 12.38 5.15
CA GLY A 149 1.79 13.31 4.59
C GLY A 149 3.19 12.70 4.46
N SER A 150 4.20 13.54 4.64
CA SER A 150 5.63 13.19 4.57
C SER A 150 6.14 12.62 5.89
N ILE A 151 7.26 11.87 5.83
CA ILE A 151 7.94 11.32 7.01
C ILE A 151 9.37 11.85 7.06
N HIS A 152 9.77 12.42 8.19
CA HIS A 152 11.12 12.90 8.47
C HIS A 152 11.73 12.11 9.62
N ILE A 153 12.83 11.40 9.38
CA ILE A 153 13.51 10.57 10.38
C ILE A 153 14.92 11.10 10.58
N TYR A 154 15.19 11.69 11.73
CA TYR A 154 16.49 12.27 12.07
C TYR A 154 17.49 11.25 12.62
N GLY A 155 17.07 10.03 12.84
CA GLY A 155 17.92 8.91 13.22
C GLY A 155 18.03 7.86 12.09
N THR A 156 18.37 6.63 12.49
CA THR A 156 18.42 5.47 11.58
C THR A 156 17.04 4.90 11.34
N LEU A 157 16.68 4.65 10.10
CA LEU A 157 15.50 3.90 9.69
C LEU A 157 15.91 2.44 9.40
N ARG A 158 15.57 1.50 10.29
CA ARG A 158 15.76 0.06 10.08
C ARG A 158 14.47 -0.69 9.83
N GLY A 159 13.33 -0.13 10.24
CA GLY A 159 12.00 -0.71 10.05
C GLY A 159 11.36 -0.27 8.74
N ARG A 160 10.05 -0.07 8.78
CA ARG A 160 9.22 0.29 7.62
C ARG A 160 8.73 1.74 7.72
N ALA A 161 8.80 2.48 6.60
CA ALA A 161 8.28 3.84 6.49
C ALA A 161 7.32 3.95 5.30
N ILE A 162 6.09 4.39 5.55
CA ILE A 162 4.99 4.49 4.58
C ILE A 162 4.46 5.92 4.61
N ALA A 163 4.88 6.73 3.65
CA ALA A 163 4.41 8.11 3.46
C ALA A 163 3.29 8.17 2.43
N GLY A 164 2.48 9.23 2.47
CA GLY A 164 1.37 9.37 1.54
C GLY A 164 0.34 8.24 1.64
N ALA A 165 0.09 7.70 2.82
CA ALA A 165 -0.71 6.50 3.03
C ALA A 165 -2.16 6.64 2.52
N SER A 166 -2.68 7.86 2.46
CA SER A 166 -3.99 8.21 1.87
C SER A 166 -3.95 8.42 0.35
N GLY A 167 -2.81 8.18 -0.31
CA GLY A 167 -2.63 8.35 -1.76
C GLY A 167 -1.94 9.65 -2.16
N GLN A 168 -1.31 10.37 -1.23
CA GLN A 168 -0.59 11.60 -1.50
C GLN A 168 0.76 11.32 -2.19
N THR A 169 0.81 11.48 -3.50
CA THR A 169 2.01 11.24 -4.32
C THR A 169 3.11 12.29 -4.12
N ALA A 170 2.74 13.49 -3.64
CA ALA A 170 3.69 14.57 -3.34
C ALA A 170 4.44 14.35 -2.00
N ALA A 171 4.05 13.35 -1.20
CA ALA A 171 4.73 13.01 0.05
C ALA A 171 6.20 12.62 -0.18
N ARG A 172 7.01 12.80 0.86
CA ARG A 172 8.45 12.49 0.86
C ARG A 172 8.81 11.66 2.10
N ILE A 173 9.86 10.84 1.97
CA ILE A 173 10.53 10.27 3.14
C ILE A 173 11.94 10.83 3.17
N ILE A 174 12.28 11.52 4.25
CA ILE A 174 13.62 12.04 4.52
C ILE A 174 14.20 11.25 5.68
N CYS A 175 15.42 10.73 5.50
CA CYS A 175 16.06 9.90 6.51
C CYS A 175 17.55 10.24 6.60
N HIS A 176 18.08 10.34 7.83
CA HIS A 176 19.50 10.61 8.05
C HIS A 176 20.41 9.38 7.89
N ASP A 177 19.86 8.17 8.02
CA ASP A 177 20.61 6.93 7.91
C ASP A 177 19.66 5.81 7.46
N LEU A 178 19.72 5.46 6.16
CA LEU A 178 18.80 4.52 5.53
C LEU A 178 19.31 3.08 5.63
N GLN A 179 18.59 2.24 6.37
CA GLN A 179 18.79 0.80 6.50
C GLN A 179 17.44 0.05 6.49
N ALA A 180 16.47 0.57 5.74
CA ALA A 180 15.07 0.20 5.84
C ALA A 180 14.76 -1.23 5.36
N GLU A 181 13.80 -1.88 6.03
CA GLU A 181 13.15 -3.09 5.54
C GLU A 181 12.22 -2.79 4.36
N LEU A 182 11.50 -1.65 4.44
CA LEU A 182 10.57 -1.18 3.43
C LEU A 182 10.43 0.34 3.47
N ILE A 183 10.41 0.97 2.30
CA ILE A 183 10.05 2.38 2.12
C ILE A 183 8.94 2.48 1.09
N SER A 184 7.93 3.33 1.34
CA SER A 184 6.77 3.45 0.46
C SER A 184 6.26 4.88 0.36
N ILE A 185 5.80 5.30 -0.84
CA ILE A 185 5.03 6.52 -1.05
C ILE A 185 3.78 6.18 -1.84
N ALA A 186 2.61 6.56 -1.32
CA ALA A 186 1.31 6.42 -1.98
C ALA A 186 1.04 5.01 -2.53
N GLY A 187 1.49 3.96 -1.81
CA GLY A 187 1.31 2.56 -2.19
C GLY A 187 2.40 1.98 -3.09
N HIS A 188 3.28 2.79 -3.69
CA HIS A 188 4.48 2.31 -4.37
C HIS A 188 5.57 2.06 -3.33
N TYR A 189 6.25 0.91 -3.39
CA TYR A 189 7.21 0.53 -2.34
C TYR A 189 8.45 -0.14 -2.90
N TRP A 190 9.55 0.00 -2.17
CA TRP A 190 10.77 -0.79 -2.30
C TRP A 190 11.04 -1.56 -1.03
N LEU A 191 11.46 -2.81 -1.21
CA LEU A 191 12.04 -3.63 -0.15
C LEU A 191 13.55 -3.38 -0.06
N SER A 192 14.16 -3.85 1.01
CA SER A 192 15.60 -3.66 1.29
C SER A 192 16.51 -4.13 0.16
N ASP A 193 16.15 -5.18 -0.56
CA ASP A 193 16.88 -5.75 -1.70
C ASP A 193 16.77 -4.93 -2.99
N GLN A 194 15.79 -4.03 -3.07
CA GLN A 194 15.57 -3.09 -4.18
C GLN A 194 16.28 -1.75 -3.96
N ILE A 195 16.75 -1.48 -2.74
CA ILE A 195 17.49 -0.27 -2.41
C ILE A 195 18.94 -0.44 -2.85
N GLU A 196 19.39 0.37 -3.80
CA GLU A 196 20.76 0.32 -4.29
C GLU A 196 21.76 0.58 -3.16
N GLY A 197 22.85 -0.18 -3.12
CA GLY A 197 23.85 -0.14 -2.04
C GLY A 197 24.50 1.23 -1.81
N GLN A 198 24.51 2.09 -2.83
CA GLN A 198 25.05 3.46 -2.69
C GLN A 198 24.21 4.34 -1.74
N PHE A 199 22.93 4.03 -1.53
CA PHE A 199 22.04 4.76 -0.62
C PHE A 199 22.02 4.15 0.79
N TRP A 200 22.58 2.97 0.95
CA TRP A 200 22.60 2.29 2.24
C TRP A 200 23.49 3.03 3.24
N GLN A 201 22.96 3.27 4.44
CA GLN A 201 23.62 4.07 5.49
C GLN A 201 23.87 5.53 5.07
N GLN A 202 23.18 6.03 4.08
CA GLN A 202 23.30 7.41 3.64
C GLN A 202 22.10 8.25 4.11
N ARG A 203 22.31 9.56 4.09
CA ARG A 203 21.26 10.55 4.27
C ARG A 203 20.55 10.72 2.94
N VAL A 204 19.25 10.44 2.92
CA VAL A 204 18.49 10.34 1.67
C VAL A 204 17.14 11.02 1.73
N MET A 205 16.62 11.36 0.55
CA MET A 205 15.22 11.69 0.33
C MET A 205 14.63 10.72 -0.71
N LEU A 206 13.53 10.07 -0.35
CA LEU A 206 12.66 9.33 -1.26
C LEU A 206 11.55 10.25 -1.74
N SER A 207 11.35 10.28 -3.04
CA SER A 207 10.27 11.01 -3.71
C SER A 207 9.57 10.11 -4.73
N MET A 208 8.44 10.55 -5.27
CA MET A 208 7.75 9.89 -6.36
C MET A 208 7.54 10.84 -7.51
N THR A 209 7.84 10.39 -8.73
CA THR A 209 7.62 11.12 -9.99
C THR A 209 7.18 10.10 -11.05
N ASP A 210 6.15 10.42 -11.81
CA ASP A 210 5.60 9.56 -12.87
C ASP A 210 5.34 8.10 -12.43
N GLU A 211 4.71 7.94 -11.24
CA GLU A 211 4.41 6.65 -10.61
C GLU A 211 5.66 5.80 -10.27
N SER A 212 6.84 6.40 -10.28
CA SER A 212 8.10 5.75 -9.94
C SER A 212 8.74 6.37 -8.70
N LEU A 213 9.31 5.52 -7.84
CA LEU A 213 10.08 5.97 -6.68
C LEU A 213 11.49 6.40 -7.11
N HIS A 214 11.95 7.51 -6.55
CA HIS A 214 13.30 8.05 -6.77
C HIS A 214 13.96 8.33 -5.43
N LEU A 215 15.18 7.81 -5.27
CA LEU A 215 15.99 8.00 -4.08
C LEU A 215 17.19 8.88 -4.44
N GLU A 216 17.43 9.89 -3.65
CA GLU A 216 18.57 10.79 -3.81
C GLU A 216 19.30 11.02 -2.48
N THR A 217 20.63 11.17 -2.55
CA THR A 217 21.44 11.49 -1.37
C THR A 217 21.35 12.97 -1.04
N LEU A 218 21.10 13.30 0.21
CA LEU A 218 21.06 14.67 0.70
C LEU A 218 22.47 15.13 1.12
N THR A 219 23.01 16.10 0.39
CA THR A 219 24.24 16.81 0.74
C THR A 219 23.89 18.02 1.61
N ILE A 220 24.21 17.98 2.90
CA ILE A 220 24.00 19.10 3.84
C ILE A 220 25.37 19.46 4.44
#